data_16448f9c9676dfd256b02f892573c9ce
#
_entry.id   16448f9c9676dfd256b02f892573c9ce
#
_cell.length_a   1.000
_cell.length_b   1.000
_cell.length_c   1.000
_cell.angle_alpha   90.00
_cell.angle_beta   90.00
_cell.angle_gamma   90.00
#
_symmetry.space_group_name_H-M   'P 1'
#
loop_
_entity.id
_entity.type
_entity.pdbx_description
1 polymer ?
#
loop_
_entity_poly.entity_id
_entity_poly.type
_entity_poly.pdbx_seq_one_letter_code
_entity_poly.pdbx_strand_id
1 'polypeptide(L)'
;MLKLREWKNTSGHKPLIVKGCRQCGKTFSVLDFAKKNYKHVVYLNFFENPDYASVFAGSLEIDNIVMLLSALLGKDAVFEAGETVLVLDEIQDCPEARNALKFFRALKFFRIDGRYDVIGTGSLLGVKGYGKEPKSVPVGSETVIDMYPLDFEEFLWANGISEPVVAMLQKALDAETPVPEALHNRMKQLLLQYAVVGGMPDAVQTFVDSKQMDEVLRI
;
A
#
# COMPACT_ATOMS: atom_id res chain seq x y z
N MET A 1 0.88 -7.93 2.57
CA MET A 1 1.53 -8.67 1.45
C MET A 1 0.65 -9.77 0.84
N LEU A 2 -0.07 -10.61 1.62
CA LEU A 2 -0.96 -11.65 1.08
C LEU A 2 -2.01 -11.09 0.12
N LYS A 3 -2.76 -10.05 0.51
CA LYS A 3 -3.79 -9.41 -0.32
C LYS A 3 -3.28 -8.88 -1.66
N LEU A 4 -2.04 -8.38 -1.73
CA LEU A 4 -1.43 -7.93 -2.99
C LEU A 4 -1.16 -9.10 -3.93
N ARG A 5 -0.70 -10.23 -3.40
CA ARG A 5 -0.48 -11.47 -4.18
C ARG A 5 -1.80 -12.06 -4.66
N GLU A 6 -2.82 -12.12 -3.80
CA GLU A 6 -4.17 -12.57 -4.16
C GLU A 6 -4.75 -11.72 -5.29
N TRP A 7 -4.61 -10.39 -5.18
CA TRP A 7 -5.04 -9.48 -6.24
C TRP A 7 -4.33 -9.79 -7.56
N LYS A 8 -3.01 -9.88 -7.59
CA LYS A 8 -2.25 -10.17 -8.81
C LYS A 8 -2.63 -11.52 -9.43
N ASN A 9 -2.86 -12.54 -8.61
CA ASN A 9 -3.19 -13.89 -9.07
C ASN A 9 -4.65 -14.06 -9.52
N THR A 10 -5.51 -13.07 -9.26
CA THR A 10 -6.91 -13.10 -9.69
C THR A 10 -6.99 -12.80 -11.18
N SER A 11 -7.48 -13.75 -11.97
CA SER A 11 -7.65 -13.55 -13.42
C SER A 11 -8.58 -12.38 -13.72
N GLY A 12 -8.14 -11.47 -14.59
CA GLY A 12 -8.89 -10.27 -14.96
C GLY A 12 -9.11 -9.31 -13.79
N HIS A 13 -8.14 -9.27 -12.83
CA HIS A 13 -8.19 -8.34 -11.72
C HIS A 13 -8.29 -6.88 -12.20
N LYS A 14 -8.91 -6.07 -11.36
CA LYS A 14 -9.07 -4.64 -11.60
C LYS A 14 -7.85 -3.89 -11.10
N PRO A 15 -7.63 -2.64 -11.56
CA PRO A 15 -6.66 -1.78 -10.90
C PRO A 15 -6.82 -1.76 -9.40
N LEU A 16 -5.71 -1.72 -8.69
CA LEU A 16 -5.67 -1.76 -7.23
C LEU A 16 -5.53 -0.37 -6.65
N ILE A 17 -6.29 -0.09 -5.60
CA ILE A 17 -6.11 1.09 -4.76
C ILE A 17 -5.74 0.64 -3.35
N VAL A 18 -4.59 1.08 -2.87
CA VAL A 18 -4.14 0.90 -1.49
C VAL A 18 -4.35 2.20 -0.73
N LYS A 19 -5.35 2.24 0.13
CA LYS A 19 -5.65 3.41 0.96
C LYS A 19 -5.32 3.15 2.43
N GLY A 20 -5.00 4.20 3.18
CA GLY A 20 -4.67 4.10 4.60
C GLY A 20 -4.13 5.43 5.12
N CYS A 21 -3.90 5.55 6.42
CA CYS A 21 -3.37 6.78 7.01
C CYS A 21 -2.00 7.15 6.43
N ARG A 22 -1.57 8.39 6.64
CA ARG A 22 -0.20 8.81 6.31
C ARG A 22 0.80 7.96 7.09
N GLN A 23 1.96 7.70 6.50
CA GLN A 23 3.10 7.00 7.12
C GLN A 23 2.83 5.55 7.58
N CYS A 24 1.68 4.92 7.23
CA CYS A 24 1.43 3.52 7.56
C CYS A 24 2.18 2.51 6.65
N GLY A 25 3.10 2.97 5.79
CA GLY A 25 3.95 2.11 4.97
C GLY A 25 3.37 1.71 3.60
N LYS A 26 2.33 2.41 3.09
CA LYS A 26 1.70 2.10 1.78
C LYS A 26 2.70 2.03 0.64
N THR A 27 3.42 3.13 0.42
CA THR A 27 4.42 3.26 -0.65
C THR A 27 5.49 2.18 -0.56
N PHE A 28 6.03 1.96 0.65
CA PHE A 28 7.02 0.91 0.90
C PHE A 28 6.48 -0.47 0.52
N SER A 29 5.30 -0.85 1.02
CA SER A 29 4.71 -2.16 0.77
C SER A 29 4.37 -2.39 -0.70
N VAL A 30 3.86 -1.35 -1.39
CA VAL A 30 3.53 -1.43 -2.82
C VAL A 30 4.80 -1.55 -3.66
N LEU A 31 5.83 -0.74 -3.38
CA LEU A 31 7.09 -0.80 -4.13
C LEU A 31 7.87 -2.10 -3.88
N ASP A 32 7.89 -2.60 -2.64
CA ASP A 32 8.49 -3.90 -2.32
C ASP A 32 7.78 -5.05 -3.05
N PHE A 33 6.44 -5.02 -3.05
CA PHE A 33 5.65 -5.97 -3.83
C PHE A 33 5.93 -5.85 -5.33
N ALA A 34 5.91 -4.64 -5.87
CA ALA A 34 6.12 -4.37 -7.29
C ALA A 34 7.49 -4.89 -7.75
N LYS A 35 8.56 -4.54 -7.04
CA LYS A 35 9.94 -4.98 -7.35
C LYS A 35 10.13 -6.51 -7.30
N LYS A 36 9.37 -7.21 -6.47
CA LYS A 36 9.44 -8.68 -6.34
C LYS A 36 8.61 -9.43 -7.38
N ASN A 37 7.63 -8.77 -8.00
CA ASN A 37 6.63 -9.45 -8.82
C ASN A 37 6.54 -8.95 -10.26
N TYR A 38 7.25 -7.87 -10.61
CA TYR A 38 7.29 -7.32 -11.97
C TYR A 38 8.74 -7.05 -12.38
N LYS A 39 8.99 -7.17 -13.67
CA LYS A 39 10.29 -6.88 -14.26
C LYS A 39 10.56 -5.38 -14.31
N HIS A 40 9.51 -4.58 -14.57
CA HIS A 40 9.57 -3.15 -14.67
C HIS A 40 8.53 -2.49 -13.76
N VAL A 41 8.97 -1.47 -13.04
CA VAL A 41 8.12 -0.66 -12.16
C VAL A 41 8.23 0.79 -12.59
N VAL A 42 7.14 1.32 -13.15
CA VAL A 42 7.03 2.74 -13.48
C VAL A 42 6.35 3.43 -12.29
N TYR A 43 7.09 4.31 -11.61
CA TYR A 43 6.66 4.95 -10.38
C TYR A 43 6.46 6.44 -10.58
N LEU A 44 5.26 6.92 -10.21
CA LEU A 44 4.91 8.34 -10.22
C LEU A 44 4.44 8.75 -8.82
N ASN A 45 5.13 9.71 -8.22
CA ASN A 45 4.71 10.35 -6.98
C ASN A 45 4.19 11.75 -7.29
N PHE A 46 2.88 11.96 -7.16
CA PHE A 46 2.24 13.24 -7.50
C PHE A 46 2.49 14.34 -6.47
N PHE A 47 2.84 13.96 -5.24
CA PHE A 47 3.23 14.93 -4.21
C PHE A 47 4.62 15.50 -4.47
N GLU A 48 5.58 14.65 -4.85
CA GLU A 48 6.95 15.06 -5.14
C GLU A 48 7.08 15.76 -6.49
N ASN A 49 6.32 15.29 -7.51
CA ASN A 49 6.36 15.80 -8.88
C ASN A 49 4.94 16.07 -9.40
N PRO A 50 4.35 17.23 -9.08
CA PRO A 50 3.01 17.60 -9.54
C PRO A 50 2.86 17.66 -11.07
N ASP A 51 3.96 17.88 -11.81
CA ASP A 51 3.98 17.96 -13.28
C ASP A 51 3.55 16.63 -13.94
N TYR A 52 3.66 15.51 -13.23
CA TYR A 52 3.14 14.24 -13.73
C TYR A 52 1.63 14.25 -14.00
N ALA A 53 0.89 15.18 -13.38
CA ALA A 53 -0.54 15.36 -13.63
C ALA A 53 -0.84 15.71 -15.10
N SER A 54 0.08 16.36 -15.78
CA SER A 54 -0.05 16.74 -17.20
C SER A 54 -0.24 15.54 -18.12
N VAL A 55 0.33 14.39 -17.78
CA VAL A 55 0.17 13.12 -18.52
C VAL A 55 -1.30 12.69 -18.59
N PHE A 56 -2.09 13.02 -17.57
CA PHE A 56 -3.49 12.64 -17.42
C PHE A 56 -4.48 13.75 -17.81
N ALA A 57 -4.00 14.91 -18.22
CA ALA A 57 -4.84 16.07 -18.60
C ALA A 57 -5.45 15.96 -20.01
N GLY A 58 -4.86 15.12 -20.88
CA GLY A 58 -5.25 14.97 -22.29
C GLY A 58 -5.99 13.66 -22.59
N SER A 59 -5.61 13.01 -23.70
CA SER A 59 -6.13 11.69 -24.06
C SER A 59 -5.66 10.64 -23.07
N LEU A 60 -6.62 9.89 -22.51
CA LEU A 60 -6.37 8.79 -21.58
C LEU A 60 -6.21 7.43 -22.29
N GLU A 61 -5.98 7.44 -23.61
CA GLU A 61 -5.59 6.24 -24.33
C GLU A 61 -4.22 5.75 -23.85
N ILE A 62 -4.10 4.42 -23.69
CA ILE A 62 -2.92 3.81 -23.06
C ILE A 62 -1.63 4.15 -23.82
N ASP A 63 -1.70 4.12 -25.16
CA ASP A 63 -0.53 4.40 -25.99
C ASP A 63 -0.06 5.85 -25.85
N ASN A 64 -0.99 6.80 -25.67
CA ASN A 64 -0.67 8.19 -25.39
C ASN A 64 -0.02 8.35 -24.00
N ILE A 65 -0.58 7.71 -22.98
CA ILE A 65 0.00 7.74 -21.62
C ILE A 65 1.40 7.12 -21.63
N VAL A 66 1.58 5.98 -22.27
CA VAL A 66 2.88 5.30 -22.39
C VAL A 66 3.89 6.18 -23.11
N MET A 67 3.49 6.82 -24.22
CA MET A 67 4.34 7.74 -24.97
C MET A 67 4.78 8.93 -24.10
N LEU A 68 3.83 9.58 -23.42
CA LEU A 68 4.12 10.73 -22.55
C LEU A 68 5.01 10.36 -21.37
N LEU A 69 4.74 9.22 -20.70
CA LEU A 69 5.58 8.74 -19.60
C LEU A 69 6.97 8.35 -20.08
N SER A 70 7.09 7.72 -21.25
CA SER A 70 8.39 7.38 -21.84
C SER A 70 9.18 8.63 -22.19
N ALA A 71 8.52 9.69 -22.69
CA ALA A 71 9.18 10.96 -22.97
C ALA A 71 9.62 11.69 -21.68
N LEU A 72 8.81 11.60 -20.62
CA LEU A 72 9.06 12.32 -19.37
C LEU A 72 10.11 11.64 -18.49
N LEU A 73 10.07 10.31 -18.38
CA LEU A 73 10.91 9.50 -17.50
C LEU A 73 12.11 8.87 -18.22
N GLY A 74 12.11 8.88 -19.55
CA GLY A 74 13.20 8.30 -20.35
C GLY A 74 13.37 6.81 -20.08
N LYS A 75 14.61 6.40 -19.77
CA LYS A 75 14.97 4.99 -19.51
C LYS A 75 14.39 4.38 -18.24
N ASP A 76 13.80 5.20 -17.36
CA ASP A 76 13.15 4.71 -16.14
C ASP A 76 11.69 4.28 -16.40
N ALA A 77 11.17 4.56 -17.61
CA ALA A 77 9.85 4.12 -18.06
C ALA A 77 9.95 3.04 -19.14
N VAL A 78 10.10 1.80 -18.70
CA VAL A 78 10.07 0.63 -19.60
C VAL A 78 8.69 0.00 -19.54
N PHE A 79 8.05 -0.14 -20.69
CA PHE A 79 6.70 -0.71 -20.83
C PHE A 79 6.75 -2.01 -21.62
N GLU A 80 6.68 -3.15 -20.92
CA GLU A 80 6.59 -4.49 -21.46
C GLU A 80 5.27 -5.13 -20.99
N ALA A 81 4.46 -5.60 -21.95
CA ALA A 81 3.12 -6.14 -21.64
C ALA A 81 3.20 -7.36 -20.70
N GLY A 82 2.43 -7.33 -19.63
CA GLY A 82 2.40 -8.37 -18.59
C GLY A 82 3.56 -8.30 -17.58
N GLU A 83 4.63 -7.52 -17.87
CA GLU A 83 5.84 -7.46 -17.06
C GLU A 83 6.01 -6.09 -16.35
N THR A 84 5.19 -5.10 -16.73
CA THR A 84 5.26 -3.76 -16.14
C THR A 84 4.07 -3.46 -15.25
N VAL A 85 4.34 -2.87 -14.08
CA VAL A 85 3.34 -2.26 -13.22
C VAL A 85 3.54 -0.75 -13.14
N LEU A 86 2.44 0.00 -13.26
CA LEU A 86 2.39 1.44 -13.03
C LEU A 86 1.94 1.71 -11.59
N VAL A 87 2.78 2.37 -10.81
CA VAL A 87 2.49 2.76 -9.43
C VAL A 87 2.24 4.26 -9.39
N LEU A 88 1.02 4.65 -9.01
CA LEU A 88 0.54 6.02 -8.88
C LEU A 88 0.45 6.38 -7.38
N ASP A 89 1.49 7.01 -6.86
CA ASP A 89 1.59 7.31 -5.43
C ASP A 89 1.03 8.70 -5.10
N GLU A 90 0.40 8.81 -3.92
CA GLU A 90 -0.29 10.03 -3.43
C GLU A 90 -1.28 10.57 -4.46
N ILE A 91 -2.09 9.68 -5.03
CA ILE A 91 -3.02 9.98 -6.15
C ILE A 91 -4.06 11.07 -5.82
N GLN A 92 -4.30 11.37 -4.54
CA GLN A 92 -5.17 12.48 -4.13
C GLN A 92 -4.59 13.85 -4.52
N ASP A 93 -3.28 13.96 -4.73
CA ASP A 93 -2.59 15.20 -5.12
C ASP A 93 -2.62 15.43 -6.65
N CYS A 94 -3.16 14.48 -7.42
CA CYS A 94 -3.43 14.61 -8.84
C CYS A 94 -4.95 14.52 -9.11
N PRO A 95 -5.67 15.67 -9.15
CA PRO A 95 -7.10 15.68 -9.46
C PRO A 95 -7.44 15.04 -10.80
N GLU A 96 -6.57 15.17 -11.79
CA GLU A 96 -6.72 14.64 -13.15
C GLU A 96 -6.61 13.11 -13.14
N ALA A 97 -5.57 12.56 -12.56
CA ALA A 97 -5.42 11.11 -12.38
C ALA A 97 -6.52 10.55 -11.48
N ARG A 98 -6.88 11.27 -10.39
CA ARG A 98 -8.00 10.92 -9.53
C ARG A 98 -9.34 10.99 -10.25
N ASN A 99 -9.55 11.98 -11.13
CA ASN A 99 -10.74 12.05 -11.96
C ASN A 99 -10.74 10.95 -13.03
N ALA A 100 -9.59 10.64 -13.62
CA ALA A 100 -9.43 9.50 -14.50
C ALA A 100 -9.80 8.17 -13.80
N LEU A 101 -9.43 8.01 -12.54
CA LEU A 101 -9.88 6.90 -11.69
C LEU A 101 -11.39 6.92 -11.47
N LYS A 102 -11.99 8.10 -11.16
CA LYS A 102 -13.43 8.27 -10.93
C LYS A 102 -14.25 8.09 -12.20
N PHE A 103 -13.78 8.55 -13.34
CA PHE A 103 -14.49 8.48 -14.62
C PHE A 103 -14.27 7.16 -15.36
N PHE A 104 -13.69 6.15 -14.72
CA PHE A 104 -13.54 4.84 -15.31
C PHE A 104 -12.60 4.74 -16.51
N ARG A 105 -12.17 5.85 -17.07
CA ARG A 105 -11.51 5.81 -18.36
C ARG A 105 -10.07 5.33 -18.27
N ALA A 106 -9.24 5.89 -17.40
CA ALA A 106 -7.84 5.46 -17.31
C ALA A 106 -7.74 4.02 -16.77
N LEU A 107 -8.38 3.72 -15.64
CA LEU A 107 -8.39 2.37 -15.08
C LEU A 107 -9.18 1.38 -15.95
N LYS A 108 -10.25 1.83 -16.63
CA LYS A 108 -10.98 1.00 -17.58
C LYS A 108 -10.16 0.73 -18.84
N PHE A 109 -9.35 1.68 -19.30
CA PHE A 109 -8.40 1.50 -20.39
C PHE A 109 -7.34 0.46 -20.02
N PHE A 110 -6.67 0.60 -18.90
CA PHE A 110 -5.68 -0.38 -18.43
C PHE A 110 -6.29 -1.78 -18.28
N ARG A 111 -7.53 -1.88 -17.79
CA ARG A 111 -8.23 -3.15 -17.67
C ARG A 111 -8.67 -3.75 -19.01
N ILE A 112 -9.15 -2.93 -19.97
CA ILE A 112 -9.59 -3.42 -21.29
C ILE A 112 -8.38 -3.86 -22.10
N ASP A 113 -7.29 -3.09 -22.02
CA ASP A 113 -6.06 -3.41 -22.73
C ASP A 113 -5.32 -4.58 -22.06
N GLY A 114 -5.37 -4.68 -20.71
CA GLY A 114 -4.76 -5.78 -19.96
C GLY A 114 -3.24 -5.88 -20.08
N ARG A 115 -2.60 -4.91 -20.77
CA ARG A 115 -1.15 -4.93 -20.98
C ARG A 115 -0.37 -4.62 -19.72
N TYR A 116 -0.89 -3.74 -18.87
CA TYR A 116 -0.17 -3.24 -17.70
C TYR A 116 -1.04 -3.26 -16.45
N ASP A 117 -0.45 -3.63 -15.34
CA ASP A 117 -1.10 -3.52 -14.04
C ASP A 117 -0.94 -2.11 -13.47
N VAL A 118 -1.94 -1.65 -12.72
CA VAL A 118 -1.93 -0.33 -12.09
C VAL A 118 -2.25 -0.44 -10.62
N ILE A 119 -1.40 0.17 -9.79
CA ILE A 119 -1.59 0.29 -8.35
C ILE A 119 -1.56 1.76 -7.97
N GLY A 120 -2.67 2.28 -7.44
CA GLY A 120 -2.73 3.62 -6.85
C GLY A 120 -2.58 3.56 -5.34
N THR A 121 -1.87 4.53 -4.74
CA THR A 121 -1.85 4.70 -3.29
C THR A 121 -2.40 6.08 -2.91
N GLY A 122 -2.92 6.20 -1.68
CA GLY A 122 -3.36 7.49 -1.17
C GLY A 122 -3.78 7.46 0.29
N SER A 123 -3.51 8.57 0.99
CA SER A 123 -3.74 8.66 2.43
C SER A 123 -5.14 9.11 2.82
N LEU A 124 -5.84 9.84 1.95
CA LEU A 124 -7.13 10.47 2.24
C LEU A 124 -8.25 10.05 1.28
N LEU A 125 -8.04 8.92 0.58
CA LEU A 125 -9.04 8.39 -0.36
C LEU A 125 -10.30 7.96 0.41
N GLY A 126 -11.39 8.71 0.23
CA GLY A 126 -12.68 8.43 0.86
C GLY A 126 -13.02 9.29 2.08
N VAL A 127 -12.17 10.22 2.53
CA VAL A 127 -12.51 11.18 3.58
C VAL A 127 -13.40 12.28 2.99
N LYS A 128 -14.65 12.41 3.49
CA LYS A 128 -15.54 13.52 3.13
C LYS A 128 -14.90 14.85 3.52
N GLY A 129 -14.83 15.79 2.57
CA GLY A 129 -14.31 17.14 2.82
C GLY A 129 -12.90 17.43 2.31
N TYR A 130 -12.15 16.44 1.85
CA TYR A 130 -10.90 16.66 1.16
C TYR A 130 -11.11 16.69 -0.38
N GLY A 131 -11.03 17.88 -0.93
CA GLY A 131 -11.30 18.17 -2.34
C GLY A 131 -12.82 18.31 -2.63
N LYS A 132 -13.17 19.04 -3.71
CA LYS A 132 -14.56 19.18 -4.17
C LYS A 132 -15.24 17.83 -4.21
N GLU A 133 -16.45 17.74 -3.62
CA GLU A 133 -17.22 16.51 -3.39
C GLU A 133 -17.08 15.44 -4.47
N PRO A 134 -16.79 14.18 -4.11
CA PRO A 134 -16.78 13.10 -5.07
C PRO A 134 -18.21 12.85 -5.54
N LYS A 135 -18.53 13.23 -6.78
CA LYS A 135 -19.69 12.67 -7.47
C LYS A 135 -19.46 11.16 -7.56
N SER A 136 -20.20 10.40 -6.77
CA SER A 136 -20.29 8.92 -6.73
C SER A 136 -19.04 8.14 -7.16
N VAL A 137 -18.43 7.43 -6.21
CA VAL A 137 -17.45 6.36 -6.52
C VAL A 137 -18.22 5.25 -7.24
N PRO A 138 -17.91 4.91 -8.49
CA PRO A 138 -18.59 3.81 -9.17
C PRO A 138 -18.18 2.50 -8.50
N VAL A 139 -19.11 1.90 -7.77
CA VAL A 139 -18.92 0.58 -7.15
C VAL A 139 -18.57 -0.44 -8.24
N GLY A 140 -17.43 -1.12 -8.09
CA GLY A 140 -17.11 -2.27 -8.92
C GLY A 140 -16.04 -2.08 -10.01
N SER A 141 -15.35 -0.93 -10.09
CA SER A 141 -14.32 -0.66 -11.12
C SER A 141 -12.89 -0.87 -10.67
N GLU A 142 -12.67 -0.88 -9.39
CA GLU A 142 -11.35 -1.00 -8.76
C GLU A 142 -11.41 -2.02 -7.62
N THR A 143 -10.27 -2.59 -7.29
CA THR A 143 -10.07 -3.34 -6.05
C THR A 143 -9.49 -2.39 -5.02
N VAL A 144 -10.02 -2.37 -3.82
CA VAL A 144 -9.53 -1.50 -2.74
C VAL A 144 -9.01 -2.34 -1.60
N ILE A 145 -7.80 -2.02 -1.16
CA ILE A 145 -7.19 -2.59 0.05
C ILE A 145 -7.02 -1.46 1.06
N ASP A 146 -7.57 -1.65 2.26
CA ASP A 146 -7.28 -0.80 3.41
C ASP A 146 -6.01 -1.27 4.07
N MET A 147 -5.06 -0.34 4.25
CA MET A 147 -3.82 -0.54 4.98
C MET A 147 -3.85 0.24 6.28
N TYR A 148 -3.60 -0.46 7.37
CA TYR A 148 -3.57 0.09 8.72
C TYR A 148 -2.13 0.13 9.23
N PRO A 149 -1.84 0.89 10.31
CA PRO A 149 -0.61 0.70 11.07
C PRO A 149 -0.44 -0.76 11.51
N LEU A 150 0.77 -1.17 11.86
CA LEU A 150 1.05 -2.53 12.31
C LEU A 150 0.16 -2.87 13.52
N ASP A 151 -0.45 -4.04 13.47
CA ASP A 151 -1.16 -4.60 14.62
C ASP A 151 -0.19 -5.24 15.63
N PHE A 152 -0.73 -5.78 16.72
CA PHE A 152 0.12 -6.38 17.75
C PHE A 152 0.87 -7.61 17.25
N GLU A 153 0.29 -8.41 16.37
CA GLU A 153 0.94 -9.57 15.79
C GLU A 153 2.13 -9.17 14.91
N GLU A 154 1.94 -8.15 14.05
CA GLU A 154 3.02 -7.58 13.23
C GLU A 154 4.11 -6.94 14.09
N PHE A 155 3.74 -6.29 15.21
CA PHE A 155 4.68 -5.79 16.21
C PHE A 155 5.48 -6.92 16.88
N LEU A 156 4.84 -8.06 17.17
CA LEU A 156 5.53 -9.24 17.70
C LEU A 156 6.58 -9.74 16.70
N TRP A 157 6.22 -9.85 15.42
CA TRP A 157 7.17 -10.26 14.38
C TRP A 157 8.36 -9.30 14.24
N ALA A 158 8.10 -8.00 14.25
CA ALA A 158 9.14 -6.98 14.23
C ALA A 158 10.11 -7.11 15.43
N ASN A 159 9.60 -7.55 16.58
CA ASN A 159 10.40 -7.81 17.79
C ASN A 159 11.00 -9.23 17.86
N GLY A 160 10.99 -9.99 16.76
CA GLY A 160 11.64 -11.29 16.64
C GLY A 160 10.83 -12.47 17.17
N ILE A 161 9.55 -12.28 17.48
CA ILE A 161 8.65 -13.39 17.78
C ILE A 161 8.25 -14.07 16.48
N SER A 162 8.56 -15.35 16.35
CA SER A 162 8.29 -16.11 15.13
C SER A 162 6.82 -16.48 14.95
N GLU A 163 6.38 -16.64 13.70
CA GLU A 163 5.01 -17.11 13.37
C GLU A 163 4.59 -18.41 14.12
N PRO A 164 5.47 -19.44 14.26
CA PRO A 164 5.11 -20.64 15.03
C PRO A 164 4.74 -20.35 16.49
N VAL A 165 5.38 -19.36 17.12
CA VAL A 165 5.06 -18.96 18.50
C VAL A 165 3.69 -18.31 18.55
N VAL A 166 3.38 -17.43 17.62
CA VAL A 166 2.04 -16.79 17.53
C VAL A 166 0.97 -17.84 17.27
N ALA A 167 1.21 -18.77 16.35
CA ALA A 167 0.29 -19.89 16.07
C ALA A 167 0.06 -20.80 17.27
N MET A 168 1.09 -21.01 18.10
CA MET A 168 0.97 -21.76 19.36
C MET A 168 0.09 -21.02 20.38
N LEU A 169 0.27 -19.70 20.51
CA LEU A 169 -0.57 -18.87 21.38
C LEU A 169 -2.04 -18.91 20.95
N GLN A 170 -2.32 -18.84 19.65
CA GLN A 170 -3.67 -18.93 19.11
C GLN A 170 -4.30 -20.31 19.44
N LYS A 171 -3.55 -21.40 19.22
CA LYS A 171 -4.03 -22.75 19.57
C LYS A 171 -4.31 -22.91 21.08
N ALA A 172 -3.46 -22.32 21.93
CA ALA A 172 -3.67 -22.37 23.38
C ALA A 172 -4.95 -21.60 23.78
N LEU A 173 -5.20 -20.46 23.12
CA LEU A 173 -6.43 -19.68 23.31
C LEU A 173 -7.66 -20.48 22.86
N ASP A 174 -7.64 -21.05 21.67
CA ASP A 174 -8.75 -21.83 21.10
C ASP A 174 -9.07 -23.08 21.94
N ALA A 175 -8.04 -23.68 22.56
CA ALA A 175 -8.17 -24.87 23.43
C ALA A 175 -8.40 -24.51 24.92
N GLU A 176 -8.47 -23.23 25.27
CA GLU A 176 -8.57 -22.71 26.64
C GLU A 176 -7.50 -23.32 27.58
N THR A 177 -6.28 -23.52 27.03
CA THR A 177 -5.17 -24.11 27.80
C THR A 177 -4.17 -23.02 28.19
N PRO A 178 -3.57 -23.12 29.41
CA PRO A 178 -2.57 -22.15 29.84
C PRO A 178 -1.29 -22.27 29.02
N VAL A 179 -0.67 -21.14 28.74
CA VAL A 179 0.68 -21.07 28.17
C VAL A 179 1.74 -21.04 29.28
N PRO A 180 2.99 -21.45 29.01
CA PRO A 180 4.07 -21.35 29.98
C PRO A 180 4.22 -19.92 30.53
N GLU A 181 4.41 -19.79 31.82
CA GLU A 181 4.46 -18.50 32.53
C GLU A 181 5.51 -17.54 31.93
N ALA A 182 6.69 -18.04 31.61
CA ALA A 182 7.75 -17.24 30.98
C ALA A 182 7.29 -16.61 29.64
N LEU A 183 6.56 -17.37 28.83
CA LEU A 183 6.01 -16.87 27.56
C LEU A 183 4.90 -15.85 27.82
N HIS A 184 3.99 -16.15 28.76
CA HIS A 184 2.93 -15.22 29.15
C HIS A 184 3.50 -13.87 29.60
N ASN A 185 4.51 -13.88 30.47
CA ASN A 185 5.15 -12.67 30.98
C ASN A 185 5.85 -11.89 29.84
N ARG A 186 6.48 -12.58 28.90
CA ARG A 186 7.09 -11.95 27.72
C ARG A 186 6.04 -11.30 26.82
N MET A 187 4.93 -11.97 26.56
CA MET A 187 3.85 -11.40 25.74
C MET A 187 3.21 -10.18 26.39
N LYS A 188 2.98 -10.26 27.71
CA LYS A 188 2.48 -9.12 28.50
C LYS A 188 3.42 -7.91 28.44
N GLN A 189 4.72 -8.12 28.55
CA GLN A 189 5.71 -7.05 28.39
C GLN A 189 5.64 -6.41 27.01
N LEU A 190 5.61 -7.23 25.94
CA LEU A 190 5.52 -6.73 24.57
C LEU A 190 4.20 -5.99 24.31
N LEU A 191 3.09 -6.45 24.89
CA LEU A 191 1.81 -5.74 24.78
C LEU A 191 1.84 -4.37 25.44
N LEU A 192 2.46 -4.23 26.62
CA LEU A 192 2.65 -2.93 27.27
C LEU A 192 3.55 -2.02 26.44
N GLN A 193 4.60 -2.56 25.82
CA GLN A 193 5.45 -1.83 24.91
C GLN A 193 4.68 -1.36 23.67
N TYR A 194 3.89 -2.24 23.04
CA TYR A 194 3.04 -1.88 21.91
C TYR A 194 2.01 -0.80 22.26
N ALA A 195 1.45 -0.83 23.46
CA ALA A 195 0.50 0.19 23.91
C ALA A 195 1.11 1.60 23.98
N VAL A 196 2.44 1.71 24.15
CA VAL A 196 3.17 2.99 24.16
C VAL A 196 3.70 3.35 22.77
N VAL A 197 4.33 2.40 22.08
CA VAL A 197 4.95 2.59 20.74
C VAL A 197 3.91 2.79 19.66
N GLY A 198 2.78 2.06 19.77
CA GLY A 198 1.77 1.99 18.71
C GLY A 198 2.22 1.15 17.52
N GLY A 199 1.50 1.29 16.40
CA GLY A 199 1.74 0.51 15.19
C GLY A 199 2.32 1.30 14.02
N MET A 200 2.72 2.56 14.20
CA MET A 200 3.33 3.32 13.09
C MET A 200 4.69 2.72 12.75
N PRO A 201 4.97 2.39 11.46
CA PRO A 201 6.20 1.69 11.08
C PRO A 201 7.49 2.34 11.58
N ASP A 202 7.60 3.67 11.46
CA ASP A 202 8.79 4.40 11.91
C ASP A 202 8.99 4.30 13.43
N ALA A 203 7.90 4.39 14.20
CA ALA A 203 7.93 4.23 15.65
C ALA A 203 8.33 2.80 16.06
N VAL A 204 7.76 1.80 15.37
CA VAL A 204 8.10 0.40 15.62
C VAL A 204 9.56 0.12 15.24
N GLN A 205 10.04 0.61 14.09
CA GLN A 205 11.41 0.44 13.65
C GLN A 205 12.40 1.09 14.65
N THR A 206 12.15 2.34 15.06
CA THR A 206 12.97 3.03 16.07
C THR A 206 13.02 2.25 17.38
N PHE A 207 11.87 1.71 17.81
CA PHE A 207 11.83 0.87 19.02
C PHE A 207 12.62 -0.44 18.85
N VAL A 208 12.49 -1.09 17.70
CA VAL A 208 13.22 -2.34 17.41
C VAL A 208 14.72 -2.12 17.42
N ASP A 209 15.20 -1.00 16.86
CA ASP A 209 16.61 -0.68 16.73
C ASP A 209 17.23 -0.22 18.05
N SER A 210 16.57 0.70 18.78
CA SER A 210 17.09 1.30 20.01
C SER A 210 16.76 0.50 21.27
N LYS A 211 15.63 -0.20 21.30
CA LYS A 211 15.00 -0.81 22.50
C LYS A 211 14.68 0.22 23.61
N GLN A 212 14.60 1.51 23.26
CA GLN A 212 14.37 2.61 24.18
C GLN A 212 13.08 3.35 23.84
N MET A 213 12.20 3.51 24.84
CA MET A 213 10.93 4.23 24.67
C MET A 213 11.15 5.73 24.42
N ASP A 214 12.18 6.32 25.05
CA ASP A 214 12.49 7.75 24.95
C ASP A 214 12.85 8.15 23.51
N GLU A 215 13.46 7.26 22.73
CA GLU A 215 13.75 7.51 21.33
C GLU A 215 12.48 7.53 20.47
N VAL A 216 11.50 6.68 20.80
CA VAL A 216 10.20 6.65 20.09
C VAL A 216 9.40 7.94 20.38
N LEU A 217 9.46 8.47 21.60
CA LEU A 217 8.72 9.68 21.98
C LEU A 217 9.28 10.97 21.34
N ARG A 218 10.41 10.89 20.64
CA ARG A 218 11.05 12.03 19.94
C ARG A 218 10.67 12.10 18.46
N ILE A 219 9.99 11.10 17.94
CA ILE A 219 9.47 11.06 16.56
C ILE A 219 8.14 11.81 16.48
#